data_3170136ff384fc060a98a691e6ea9739
#
_entry.id   3170136ff384fc060a98a691e6ea9739
#
_cell.length_a   1.000
_cell.length_b   1.000
_cell.length_c   1.000
_cell.angle_alpha   90.00
_cell.angle_beta   90.00
_cell.angle_gamma   90.00
#
_symmetry.space_group_name_H-M   'P 1'
#
loop_
_entity.id
_entity.type
_entity.pdbx_description
1 polymer ?
#
loop_
_entity_poly.entity_id
_entity_poly.type
_entity_poly.pdbx_seq_one_letter_code
_entity_poly.pdbx_strand_id
1 'polypeptide(L)'
;MRINFVYIVSLKGLHMMKKLAALFIVLLPTLGVWAQKNQYVGQLDSIVVRDDNQPEQTRKFEFSYTEEGKVERILYYDWTENETWSLTHKREFFYDEQGNDTLCIFRFLDNDGEWKIGEKSYNTYGSDGKIHRSGWMDGLDRDEGLQMGNYRDYLYDEQGHLQSTFDYRKRNGEWKKTDVIHYEYDIMGNQVKVVDEDLDANPMTKNVEIRYYDEKGRMTASIDSIYDGEEARAWKRCEISYNGDWMNEVKIILQLRDHGERESMQDYLFDAQGNLLQARIYRRTGQTKWTHVFSETYIYDLNQEGASIMGNDLIPKMVNLRNPLYMDAKYHHKLMQKSRFWHLDEDEDDEEEDDRTETRLYYTLF
;
A
#
# COMPACT_ATOMS: atom_id res chain seq x y z
N MET A 1 23.73 16.65 9.34
CA MET A 1 22.64 17.44 9.94
C MET A 1 21.42 16.51 10.00
N ARG A 2 20.91 16.13 11.17
CA ARG A 2 19.73 15.29 11.29
C ARG A 2 18.50 16.17 11.14
N ILE A 3 17.65 15.84 10.20
CA ILE A 3 16.36 16.50 9.95
C ILE A 3 15.27 15.49 10.29
N ASN A 4 14.43 15.81 11.24
CA ASN A 4 13.44 14.94 11.89
C ASN A 4 12.00 15.18 11.38
N PHE A 5 11.11 14.18 11.25
CA PHE A 5 9.77 14.20 10.59
C PHE A 5 8.56 13.55 11.31
N VAL A 6 7.34 14.01 11.24
CA VAL A 6 6.14 13.62 12.01
C VAL A 6 4.91 13.23 11.16
N TYR A 7 4.23 12.13 11.38
CA TYR A 7 3.09 11.55 10.64
C TYR A 7 1.81 11.42 11.48
N ILE A 8 0.63 11.62 10.91
CA ILE A 8 -0.65 11.52 11.61
C ILE A 8 -1.76 10.85 10.77
N VAL A 9 -2.44 9.83 11.27
CA VAL A 9 -3.61 9.18 10.65
C VAL A 9 -4.74 9.07 11.67
N SER A 10 -5.93 9.58 11.32
CA SER A 10 -7.16 9.29 12.06
C SER A 10 -7.67 7.88 11.75
N LEU A 11 -7.98 7.11 12.78
CA LEU A 11 -8.45 5.74 12.70
C LEU A 11 -9.93 5.61 13.13
N LYS A 12 -10.87 6.04 12.29
CA LYS A 12 -12.18 5.38 12.30
C LYS A 12 -12.07 4.10 11.46
N GLY A 13 -11.55 3.00 12.05
CA GLY A 13 -11.46 1.75 11.31
C GLY A 13 -10.41 0.74 11.75
N LEU A 14 -10.30 0.45 13.06
CA LEU A 14 -9.45 -0.63 13.58
C LEU A 14 -9.74 -2.00 12.93
N HIS A 15 -10.92 -2.16 12.32
CA HIS A 15 -11.33 -3.36 11.60
C HIS A 15 -10.71 -3.48 10.19
N MET A 16 -10.32 -2.34 9.58
CA MET A 16 -9.64 -2.31 8.29
C MET A 16 -8.13 -2.58 8.39
N MET A 17 -7.52 -2.33 9.55
CA MET A 17 -6.09 -2.59 9.74
C MET A 17 -5.72 -4.08 9.76
N LYS A 18 -6.62 -4.96 10.20
CA LYS A 18 -6.40 -6.42 10.09
C LYS A 18 -6.37 -6.92 8.64
N LYS A 19 -7.10 -6.27 7.75
CA LYS A 19 -7.07 -6.56 6.29
C LYS A 19 -5.92 -5.83 5.58
N LEU A 20 -5.48 -4.67 6.07
CA LEU A 20 -4.35 -3.91 5.52
C LEU A 20 -3.00 -4.53 5.90
N ALA A 21 -2.86 -5.13 7.08
CA ALA A 21 -1.63 -5.86 7.44
C ALA A 21 -1.37 -7.04 6.49
N ALA A 22 -2.43 -7.72 6.01
CA ALA A 22 -2.29 -8.78 5.01
C ALA A 22 -1.93 -8.25 3.60
N LEU A 23 -2.35 -7.01 3.25
CA LEU A 23 -2.05 -6.41 1.95
C LEU A 23 -0.61 -5.88 1.84
N PHE A 24 0.05 -5.60 2.99
CA PHE A 24 1.41 -5.05 3.03
C PHE A 24 2.52 -6.05 2.66
N ILE A 25 2.23 -7.35 2.67
CA ILE A 25 3.24 -8.40 2.43
C ILE A 25 3.37 -8.76 0.94
N VAL A 26 2.37 -8.42 0.12
CA VAL A 26 2.24 -8.97 -1.25
C VAL A 26 2.88 -8.11 -2.35
N LEU A 27 3.38 -6.91 -2.04
CA LEU A 27 3.91 -5.99 -3.07
C LEU A 27 5.33 -5.50 -2.74
N LEU A 28 6.29 -6.42 -2.65
CA LEU A 28 7.67 -6.12 -3.01
C LEU A 28 7.88 -6.65 -4.43
N PRO A 29 7.66 -5.85 -5.47
CA PRO A 29 8.05 -6.26 -6.80
C PRO A 29 9.57 -6.36 -6.82
N THR A 30 10.04 -7.47 -7.29
CA THR A 30 11.40 -7.72 -7.72
C THR A 30 11.81 -6.67 -8.75
N LEU A 31 12.23 -5.50 -8.31
CA LEU A 31 13.15 -4.72 -9.09
C LEU A 31 14.51 -5.36 -8.88
N GLY A 32 14.89 -6.24 -9.81
CA GLY A 32 16.27 -6.64 -9.99
C GLY A 32 17.08 -5.36 -10.26
N VAL A 33 17.47 -4.70 -9.20
CA VAL A 33 18.42 -3.59 -9.26
C VAL A 33 19.77 -4.23 -9.47
N TRP A 34 20.19 -4.30 -10.72
CA TRP A 34 21.59 -4.40 -11.05
C TRP A 34 22.30 -3.34 -10.22
N ALA A 35 23.20 -3.77 -9.35
CA ALA A 35 23.97 -2.94 -8.45
C ALA A 35 24.88 -1.99 -9.23
N GLN A 36 24.33 -0.94 -9.83
CA GLN A 36 25.05 0.32 -9.86
C GLN A 36 25.10 0.75 -8.39
N LYS A 37 26.31 0.95 -7.87
CA LYS A 37 26.55 1.65 -6.63
C LYS A 37 25.92 3.03 -6.78
N ASN A 38 24.61 3.12 -6.56
CA ASN A 38 23.93 4.40 -6.46
C ASN A 38 24.54 5.09 -5.27
N GLN A 39 25.23 6.18 -5.54
CA GLN A 39 25.84 6.97 -4.49
C GLN A 39 24.67 7.73 -3.83
N TYR A 40 24.07 7.09 -2.82
CA TYR A 40 23.05 7.75 -2.01
C TYR A 40 23.64 8.99 -1.35
N VAL A 41 22.92 10.10 -1.40
CA VAL A 41 23.29 11.35 -0.70
C VAL A 41 22.66 11.44 0.67
N GLY A 42 21.79 10.52 1.03
CA GLY A 42 21.13 10.45 2.32
C GLY A 42 20.24 9.22 2.47
N GLN A 43 19.68 9.04 3.66
CA GLN A 43 18.75 7.96 4.00
C GLN A 43 17.53 8.51 4.74
N LEU A 44 16.39 7.81 4.60
CA LEU A 44 15.20 8.04 5.40
C LEU A 44 15.42 7.44 6.80
N ASP A 45 15.56 8.25 7.83
CA ASP A 45 15.80 7.75 9.20
C ASP A 45 14.49 7.37 9.91
N SER A 46 13.51 8.22 9.81
CA SER A 46 12.22 7.97 10.48
C SER A 46 11.05 8.67 9.81
N ILE A 47 9.87 8.12 10.07
CA ILE A 47 8.58 8.73 9.80
C ILE A 47 7.84 8.80 11.13
N VAL A 48 7.29 9.94 11.47
CA VAL A 48 6.44 10.06 12.65
C VAL A 48 5.02 10.47 12.22
N VAL A 49 4.01 9.76 12.67
CA VAL A 49 2.59 9.92 12.32
C VAL A 49 1.85 10.56 13.48
N ARG A 50 1.29 11.75 13.35
CA ARG A 50 0.61 12.51 14.39
C ARG A 50 -0.84 12.84 14.00
N ASP A 51 -1.83 12.52 14.76
CA ASP A 51 -3.23 12.94 14.64
C ASP A 51 -3.45 14.12 15.57
N ASP A 52 -3.86 15.28 15.04
CA ASP A 52 -4.03 16.48 15.87
C ASP A 52 -5.24 16.34 16.80
N ASN A 53 -6.24 15.53 16.39
CA ASN A 53 -7.46 15.29 17.16
C ASN A 53 -7.34 14.09 18.11
N GLN A 54 -6.40 13.18 17.84
CA GLN A 54 -6.14 11.97 18.66
C GLN A 54 -4.64 11.79 18.89
N PRO A 55 -4.02 12.65 19.74
CA PRO A 55 -2.57 12.63 19.97
C PRO A 55 -2.02 11.27 20.41
N GLU A 56 -2.84 10.46 21.11
CA GLU A 56 -2.50 9.10 21.52
C GLU A 56 -2.35 8.12 20.34
N GLN A 57 -2.85 8.46 19.16
CA GLN A 57 -2.65 7.69 17.93
C GLN A 57 -1.38 8.09 17.17
N THR A 58 -0.60 9.02 17.73
CA THR A 58 0.67 9.43 17.15
C THR A 58 1.68 8.27 17.19
N ARG A 59 2.33 7.99 16.05
CA ARG A 59 3.28 6.89 15.89
C ARG A 59 4.57 7.37 15.25
N LYS A 60 5.65 6.65 15.55
CA LYS A 60 6.95 6.85 14.91
C LYS A 60 7.47 5.52 14.37
N PHE A 61 8.08 5.58 13.19
CA PHE A 61 8.79 4.49 12.55
C PHE A 61 10.24 4.90 12.38
N GLU A 62 11.18 4.07 12.83
CA GLU A 62 12.61 4.27 12.59
C GLU A 62 13.15 3.16 11.71
N PHE A 63 14.01 3.52 10.76
CA PHE A 63 14.55 2.62 9.76
C PHE A 63 16.04 2.40 9.99
N SER A 64 16.50 1.16 9.81
CA SER A 64 17.92 0.84 9.66
C SER A 64 18.14 0.05 8.38
N TYR A 65 19.34 0.14 7.82
CA TYR A 65 19.68 -0.36 6.50
C TYR A 65 20.93 -1.22 6.56
N THR A 66 21.00 -2.21 5.64
CA THR A 66 22.23 -2.96 5.37
C THR A 66 23.27 -2.05 4.70
N GLU A 67 24.49 -2.53 4.56
CA GLU A 67 25.56 -1.82 3.84
C GLU A 67 25.22 -1.58 2.36
N GLU A 68 24.38 -2.43 1.77
CA GLU A 68 23.88 -2.30 0.39
C GLU A 68 22.68 -1.35 0.26
N GLY A 69 22.21 -0.78 1.37
CA GLY A 69 21.10 0.19 1.39
C GLY A 69 19.71 -0.42 1.41
N LYS A 70 19.56 -1.71 1.73
CA LYS A 70 18.26 -2.35 1.93
C LYS A 70 17.78 -2.16 3.35
N VAL A 71 16.47 -2.08 3.55
CA VAL A 71 15.89 -1.98 4.90
C VAL A 71 16.18 -3.25 5.68
N GLU A 72 16.98 -3.15 6.72
CA GLU A 72 17.27 -4.25 7.63
C GLU A 72 16.22 -4.38 8.72
N ARG A 73 15.73 -3.24 9.23
CA ARG A 73 14.80 -3.22 10.36
C ARG A 73 13.94 -1.96 10.35
N ILE A 74 12.70 -2.13 10.82
CA ILE A 74 11.79 -1.03 11.14
C ILE A 74 11.39 -1.17 12.62
N LEU A 75 11.57 -0.11 13.41
CA LEU A 75 11.09 0.00 14.78
C LEU A 75 9.81 0.84 14.80
N TYR A 76 8.83 0.41 15.58
CA TYR A 76 7.53 1.04 15.71
C TYR A 76 7.35 1.54 17.14
N TYR A 77 7.02 2.82 17.26
CA TYR A 77 6.79 3.47 18.54
C TYR A 77 5.39 4.07 18.57
N ASP A 78 4.70 3.91 19.67
CA ASP A 78 3.46 4.61 19.97
C ASP A 78 3.75 5.78 20.92
N TRP A 79 3.00 6.88 20.77
CA TRP A 79 3.06 8.02 21.68
C TRP A 79 2.24 7.67 22.94
N THR A 80 2.80 7.91 24.10
CA THR A 80 2.16 7.58 25.37
C THR A 80 1.54 8.82 26.02
N GLU A 81 0.63 8.62 26.95
CA GLU A 81 0.03 9.67 27.78
C GLU A 81 1.07 10.49 28.58
N ASN A 82 2.26 9.93 28.81
CA ASN A 82 3.37 10.62 29.48
C ASN A 82 4.23 11.45 28.51
N GLU A 83 3.74 11.73 27.32
CA GLU A 83 4.45 12.48 26.28
C GLU A 83 5.82 11.90 25.90
N THR A 84 5.93 10.58 25.87
CA THR A 84 7.15 9.84 25.52
C THR A 84 6.87 8.78 24.45
N TRP A 85 7.91 8.41 23.70
CA TRP A 85 7.87 7.32 22.73
C TRP A 85 8.05 5.97 23.42
N SER A 86 7.11 5.06 23.25
CA SER A 86 7.21 3.67 23.70
C SER A 86 7.42 2.76 22.50
N LEU A 87 8.53 2.01 22.49
CA LEU A 87 8.82 1.00 21.48
C LEU A 87 7.86 -0.18 21.69
N THR A 88 7.07 -0.52 20.67
CA THR A 88 6.01 -1.53 20.78
C THR A 88 6.22 -2.73 19.86
N HIS A 89 6.74 -2.48 18.66
CA HIS A 89 6.89 -3.51 17.63
C HIS A 89 8.20 -3.32 16.87
N LYS A 90 8.65 -4.38 16.18
CA LYS A 90 9.71 -4.31 15.18
C LYS A 90 9.47 -5.27 14.03
N ARG A 91 10.00 -4.93 12.84
CA ARG A 91 10.16 -5.83 11.69
C ARG A 91 11.63 -5.95 11.35
N GLU A 92 12.06 -7.17 11.07
CA GLU A 92 13.44 -7.53 10.69
C GLU A 92 13.38 -8.22 9.33
N PHE A 93 14.19 -7.77 8.37
CA PHE A 93 14.22 -8.27 7.00
C PHE A 93 15.53 -8.97 6.72
N PHE A 94 15.47 -10.08 6.03
CA PHE A 94 16.60 -10.92 5.69
C PHE A 94 16.63 -11.15 4.17
N TYR A 95 17.81 -11.10 3.60
CA TYR A 95 18.05 -11.16 2.17
C TYR A 95 18.97 -12.34 1.83
N ASP A 96 18.78 -12.90 0.63
CA ASP A 96 19.75 -13.87 0.07
C ASP A 96 20.98 -13.14 -0.53
N GLU A 97 21.94 -13.94 -1.04
CA GLU A 97 23.15 -13.41 -1.68
C GLU A 97 22.86 -12.59 -2.95
N GLN A 98 21.72 -12.80 -3.59
CA GLN A 98 21.25 -12.04 -4.75
C GLN A 98 20.53 -10.76 -4.32
N GLY A 99 20.25 -10.64 -3.03
CA GLY A 99 19.59 -9.52 -2.43
C GLY A 99 18.07 -9.53 -2.51
N ASN A 100 17.48 -10.68 -2.73
CA ASN A 100 16.05 -10.89 -2.63
C ASN A 100 15.65 -11.03 -1.15
N ASP A 101 14.51 -10.44 -0.75
CA ASP A 101 13.96 -10.56 0.60
C ASP A 101 13.37 -11.96 0.81
N THR A 102 14.05 -12.78 1.58
CA THR A 102 13.66 -14.18 1.81
C THR A 102 12.84 -14.40 3.05
N LEU A 103 12.97 -13.51 4.05
CA LEU A 103 12.28 -13.64 5.33
C LEU A 103 12.03 -12.25 5.93
N CYS A 104 10.82 -12.06 6.47
CA CYS A 104 10.51 -10.93 7.34
C CYS A 104 9.93 -11.47 8.67
N ILE A 105 10.42 -10.95 9.79
CA ILE A 105 9.95 -11.32 11.12
C ILE A 105 9.33 -10.09 11.79
N PHE A 106 8.05 -10.18 12.09
CA PHE A 106 7.38 -9.21 12.93
C PHE A 106 7.39 -9.66 14.40
N ARG A 107 7.81 -8.76 15.29
CA ARG A 107 7.82 -8.99 16.73
C ARG A 107 7.09 -7.87 17.46
N PHE A 108 6.44 -8.22 18.55
CA PHE A 108 5.86 -7.27 19.48
C PHE A 108 6.50 -7.42 20.86
N LEU A 109 6.51 -6.34 21.62
CA LEU A 109 6.96 -6.33 23.01
C LEU A 109 5.78 -6.76 23.88
N ASP A 110 5.95 -7.79 24.69
CA ASP A 110 4.91 -8.22 25.62
C ASP A 110 4.91 -7.37 26.92
N ASN A 111 3.97 -7.66 27.81
CA ASN A 111 3.83 -6.94 29.08
C ASN A 111 5.03 -7.09 30.02
N ASP A 112 5.84 -8.15 29.85
CA ASP A 112 7.04 -8.43 30.64
C ASP A 112 8.28 -7.76 30.02
N GLY A 113 8.13 -7.07 28.90
CA GLY A 113 9.20 -6.40 28.17
C GLY A 113 10.04 -7.34 27.30
N GLU A 114 9.52 -8.53 27.00
CA GLU A 114 10.17 -9.50 26.12
C GLU A 114 9.64 -9.46 24.69
N TRP A 115 10.55 -9.65 23.73
CA TRP A 115 10.20 -9.74 22.32
C TRP A 115 9.56 -11.09 21.98
N LYS A 116 8.29 -11.09 21.59
CA LYS A 116 7.58 -12.26 21.06
C LYS A 116 7.43 -12.15 19.54
N ILE A 117 7.47 -13.29 18.87
CA ILE A 117 7.23 -13.35 17.43
C ILE A 117 5.71 -13.36 17.21
N GLY A 118 5.19 -12.34 16.51
CA GLY A 118 3.79 -12.28 16.11
C GLY A 118 3.56 -12.92 14.75
N GLU A 119 4.49 -12.71 13.80
CA GLU A 119 4.35 -13.18 12.42
C GLU A 119 5.73 -13.43 11.80
N LYS A 120 5.80 -14.40 10.89
CA LYS A 120 6.89 -14.56 9.93
C LYS A 120 6.32 -14.65 8.53
N SER A 121 6.88 -13.91 7.58
CA SER A 121 6.63 -14.10 6.16
C SER A 121 7.91 -14.51 5.46
N TYR A 122 7.79 -15.34 4.41
CA TYR A 122 8.92 -15.82 3.64
C TYR A 122 8.61 -15.80 2.15
N ASN A 123 9.67 -15.63 1.34
CA ASN A 123 9.62 -15.74 -0.10
C ASN A 123 10.64 -16.75 -0.59
N THR A 124 10.29 -17.48 -1.64
CA THR A 124 11.23 -18.32 -2.38
C THR A 124 11.30 -17.84 -3.82
N TYR A 125 12.50 -17.85 -4.38
CA TYR A 125 12.79 -17.34 -5.71
C TYR A 125 13.28 -18.45 -6.61
N GLY A 126 12.95 -18.35 -7.90
CA GLY A 126 13.52 -19.19 -8.93
C GLY A 126 14.93 -18.72 -9.33
N SER A 127 15.58 -19.50 -10.18
CA SER A 127 16.87 -19.11 -10.76
C SER A 127 16.80 -17.89 -11.69
N ASP A 128 15.60 -17.52 -12.10
CA ASP A 128 15.27 -16.31 -12.86
C ASP A 128 15.08 -15.06 -11.97
N GLY A 129 15.23 -15.20 -10.65
CA GLY A 129 15.05 -14.13 -9.67
C GLY A 129 13.59 -13.75 -9.39
N LYS A 130 12.61 -14.51 -9.91
CA LYS A 130 11.19 -14.26 -9.66
C LYS A 130 10.70 -15.02 -8.43
N ILE A 131 9.73 -14.43 -7.71
CA ILE A 131 9.07 -15.11 -6.60
C ILE A 131 8.27 -16.30 -7.13
N HIS A 132 8.55 -17.50 -6.65
CA HIS A 132 7.78 -18.69 -6.96
C HIS A 132 6.80 -19.03 -5.85
N ARG A 133 7.11 -18.68 -4.61
CA ARG A 133 6.20 -18.84 -3.48
C ARG A 133 6.43 -17.74 -2.45
N SER A 134 5.35 -17.21 -1.90
CA SER A 134 5.36 -16.47 -0.64
C SER A 134 4.45 -17.16 0.38
N GLY A 135 4.77 -17.02 1.66
CA GLY A 135 3.93 -17.58 2.71
C GLY A 135 4.12 -16.87 4.03
N TRP A 136 3.20 -17.11 4.96
CA TRP A 136 3.28 -16.54 6.30
C TRP A 136 2.82 -17.50 7.38
N MET A 137 3.43 -17.34 8.54
CA MET A 137 3.13 -18.06 9.78
C MET A 137 2.64 -17.04 10.78
N ASP A 138 1.46 -17.29 11.33
CA ASP A 138 0.88 -16.50 12.40
C ASP A 138 1.18 -17.16 13.76
N GLY A 139 1.63 -16.36 14.73
CA GLY A 139 1.98 -16.83 16.07
C GLY A 139 1.03 -16.33 17.16
N LEU A 140 -0.10 -15.76 16.78
CA LEU A 140 -1.05 -15.18 17.76
C LEU A 140 -1.76 -16.21 18.64
N ASP A 141 -1.79 -17.48 18.24
CA ASP A 141 -2.26 -18.57 19.11
C ASP A 141 -1.12 -19.03 20.04
N ARG A 142 -1.12 -18.48 21.24
CA ARG A 142 -0.01 -18.45 22.20
C ARG A 142 0.46 -19.82 22.70
N ASP A 143 -0.34 -20.85 22.57
CA ASP A 143 -0.06 -22.18 23.16
C ASP A 143 0.53 -23.20 22.16
N GLU A 144 0.40 -22.98 20.84
CA GLU A 144 0.82 -23.95 19.82
C GLU A 144 2.07 -23.56 19.02
N GLY A 145 2.61 -22.35 19.26
CA GLY A 145 3.74 -21.80 18.48
C GLY A 145 3.34 -21.31 17.09
N LEU A 146 4.34 -20.87 16.31
CA LEU A 146 4.14 -20.39 14.93
C LEU A 146 3.65 -21.53 14.03
N GLN A 147 2.44 -21.39 13.50
CA GLN A 147 1.89 -22.30 12.50
C GLN A 147 1.84 -21.65 11.12
N MET A 148 2.16 -22.42 10.08
CA MET A 148 1.97 -21.96 8.71
C MET A 148 0.48 -21.81 8.45
N GLY A 149 0.04 -20.53 8.27
CA GLY A 149 -1.37 -20.17 8.04
C GLY A 149 -1.78 -20.30 6.59
N ASN A 150 -0.93 -19.84 5.67
CA ASN A 150 -1.20 -19.81 4.23
C ASN A 150 0.07 -19.58 3.42
N TYR A 151 -0.01 -19.87 2.13
CA TYR A 151 1.01 -19.52 1.15
C TYR A 151 0.36 -19.25 -0.22
N ARG A 152 1.11 -18.53 -1.07
CA ARG A 152 0.76 -18.22 -2.46
C ARG A 152 1.84 -18.73 -3.39
N ASP A 153 1.45 -19.49 -4.41
CA ASP A 153 2.29 -19.89 -5.53
C ASP A 153 2.09 -18.92 -6.71
N TYR A 154 3.18 -18.67 -7.45
CA TYR A 154 3.22 -17.77 -8.60
C TYR A 154 3.61 -18.56 -9.85
N LEU A 155 2.83 -18.40 -10.91
CA LEU A 155 3.08 -19.00 -12.21
C LEU A 155 3.32 -17.90 -13.24
N TYR A 156 4.41 -18.02 -14.00
CA TYR A 156 4.78 -17.08 -15.05
C TYR A 156 4.67 -17.73 -16.43
N ASP A 157 4.36 -16.92 -17.45
CA ASP A 157 4.38 -17.34 -18.84
C ASP A 157 5.83 -17.39 -19.41
N GLU A 158 5.96 -17.81 -20.68
CA GLU A 158 7.25 -17.90 -21.36
C GLU A 158 7.92 -16.53 -21.57
N GLN A 159 7.15 -15.44 -21.59
CA GLN A 159 7.62 -14.07 -21.69
C GLN A 159 8.03 -13.51 -20.31
N GLY A 160 7.68 -14.23 -19.25
CA GLY A 160 7.99 -13.85 -17.88
C GLY A 160 6.96 -12.94 -17.22
N HIS A 161 5.78 -12.78 -17.80
CA HIS A 161 4.65 -12.12 -17.15
C HIS A 161 4.01 -13.07 -16.14
N LEU A 162 3.49 -12.53 -15.04
CA LEU A 162 2.74 -13.28 -14.05
C LEU A 162 1.42 -13.79 -14.67
N GLN A 163 1.32 -15.07 -14.93
CA GLN A 163 0.13 -15.68 -15.55
C GLN A 163 -0.96 -15.98 -14.52
N SER A 164 -0.55 -16.50 -13.34
CA SER A 164 -1.52 -16.86 -12.30
C SER A 164 -0.89 -16.84 -10.91
N THR A 165 -1.72 -16.62 -9.89
CA THR A 165 -1.40 -16.94 -8.50
C THR A 165 -2.42 -17.90 -7.91
N PHE A 166 -1.98 -18.69 -6.94
CA PHE A 166 -2.77 -19.70 -6.26
C PHE A 166 -2.59 -19.57 -4.77
N ASP A 167 -3.64 -19.20 -4.04
CA ASP A 167 -3.61 -19.12 -2.58
C ASP A 167 -4.05 -20.44 -1.95
N TYR A 168 -3.33 -20.82 -0.91
CA TYR A 168 -3.58 -22.03 -0.14
C TYR A 168 -3.70 -21.70 1.34
N ARG A 169 -4.71 -22.27 1.99
CA ARG A 169 -4.88 -22.21 3.45
C ARG A 169 -4.89 -23.61 4.05
N LYS A 170 -4.33 -23.74 5.24
CA LYS A 170 -4.34 -25.01 5.97
C LYS A 170 -5.68 -25.14 6.71
N ARG A 171 -6.43 -26.24 6.42
CA ARG A 171 -7.72 -26.54 7.06
C ARG A 171 -7.73 -28.02 7.48
N ASN A 172 -7.98 -28.28 8.75
CA ASN A 172 -7.97 -29.63 9.32
C ASN A 172 -6.69 -30.42 9.01
N GLY A 173 -5.55 -29.71 9.00
CA GLY A 173 -4.24 -30.33 8.73
C GLY A 173 -3.88 -30.45 7.24
N GLU A 174 -4.82 -30.22 6.32
CA GLU A 174 -4.62 -30.32 4.86
C GLU A 174 -4.56 -28.93 4.21
N TRP A 175 -3.73 -28.80 3.17
CA TRP A 175 -3.67 -27.62 2.33
C TRP A 175 -4.81 -27.61 1.30
N LYS A 176 -5.63 -26.56 1.32
CA LYS A 176 -6.67 -26.34 0.34
C LYS A 176 -6.39 -25.08 -0.45
N LYS A 177 -6.57 -25.15 -1.77
CA LYS A 177 -6.59 -23.97 -2.63
C LYS A 177 -7.85 -23.19 -2.33
N THR A 178 -7.67 -21.90 -1.99
CA THR A 178 -8.78 -21.01 -1.60
C THR A 178 -9.09 -19.97 -2.65
N ASP A 179 -8.05 -19.46 -3.33
CA ASP A 179 -8.21 -18.41 -4.32
C ASP A 179 -7.32 -18.69 -5.53
N VAL A 180 -7.77 -18.24 -6.69
CA VAL A 180 -7.02 -18.28 -7.96
C VAL A 180 -7.15 -16.94 -8.63
N ILE A 181 -6.01 -16.33 -8.97
CA ILE A 181 -6.01 -15.10 -9.77
C ILE A 181 -5.32 -15.39 -11.10
N HIS A 182 -5.99 -15.03 -12.19
CA HIS A 182 -5.47 -15.12 -13.55
C HIS A 182 -5.25 -13.73 -14.14
N TYR A 183 -4.17 -13.57 -14.89
CA TYR A 183 -3.76 -12.33 -15.52
C TYR A 183 -3.65 -12.51 -17.03
N GLU A 184 -4.19 -11.57 -17.81
CA GLU A 184 -4.06 -11.51 -19.26
C GLU A 184 -3.35 -10.21 -19.66
N TYR A 185 -2.50 -10.28 -20.68
CA TYR A 185 -1.70 -9.15 -21.15
C TYR A 185 -1.94 -8.91 -22.63
N ASP A 186 -1.81 -7.65 -23.06
CA ASP A 186 -1.77 -7.31 -24.48
C ASP A 186 -0.37 -7.53 -25.07
N ILE A 187 -0.22 -7.27 -26.37
CA ILE A 187 1.07 -7.42 -27.08
C ILE A 187 2.14 -6.42 -26.63
N MET A 188 1.76 -5.37 -25.92
CA MET A 188 2.66 -4.36 -25.36
C MET A 188 3.11 -4.73 -23.95
N GLY A 189 2.56 -5.81 -23.36
CA GLY A 189 2.81 -6.25 -21.99
C GLY A 189 1.96 -5.52 -20.95
N ASN A 190 0.94 -4.75 -21.35
CA ASN A 190 0.01 -4.15 -20.40
C ASN A 190 -0.97 -5.22 -19.90
N GLN A 191 -1.23 -5.23 -18.59
CA GLN A 191 -2.18 -6.15 -17.96
C GLN A 191 -3.62 -5.70 -18.28
N VAL A 192 -4.27 -6.38 -19.23
CA VAL A 192 -5.61 -5.99 -19.73
C VAL A 192 -6.76 -6.62 -18.99
N LYS A 193 -6.51 -7.75 -18.28
CA LYS A 193 -7.56 -8.42 -17.53
C LYS A 193 -7.00 -9.13 -16.31
N VAL A 194 -7.74 -9.07 -15.21
CA VAL A 194 -7.52 -9.84 -13.98
C VAL A 194 -8.80 -10.56 -13.64
N VAL A 195 -8.69 -11.84 -13.33
CA VAL A 195 -9.82 -12.66 -12.86
C VAL A 195 -9.42 -13.26 -11.53
N ASP A 196 -10.12 -12.89 -10.48
CA ASP A 196 -9.91 -13.39 -9.11
C ASP A 196 -11.13 -14.23 -8.70
N GLU A 197 -10.90 -15.50 -8.38
CA GLU A 197 -11.92 -16.49 -8.03
C GLU A 197 -11.70 -16.95 -6.59
N ASP A 198 -12.65 -16.65 -5.70
CA ASP A 198 -12.72 -17.20 -4.35
C ASP A 198 -13.42 -18.57 -4.40
N LEU A 199 -12.61 -19.63 -4.26
CA LEU A 199 -13.09 -21.02 -4.31
C LEU A 199 -13.72 -21.48 -2.98
N ASP A 200 -13.54 -20.71 -1.91
CA ASP A 200 -14.10 -21.00 -0.59
C ASP A 200 -15.50 -20.41 -0.40
N ALA A 201 -15.87 -19.41 -1.19
CA ALA A 201 -17.19 -18.81 -1.14
C ALA A 201 -18.26 -19.77 -1.65
N ASN A 202 -19.45 -19.75 -1.03
CA ASN A 202 -20.61 -20.53 -1.47
C ASN A 202 -21.86 -19.63 -1.57
N PRO A 203 -22.33 -19.28 -2.78
CA PRO A 203 -21.74 -19.66 -4.09
C PRO A 203 -20.34 -19.05 -4.31
N MET A 204 -19.57 -19.67 -5.21
CA MET A 204 -18.25 -19.17 -5.59
C MET A 204 -18.36 -17.72 -6.09
N THR A 205 -17.52 -16.84 -5.56
CA THR A 205 -17.46 -15.46 -6.00
C THR A 205 -16.30 -15.25 -6.98
N LYS A 206 -16.54 -14.36 -7.94
CA LYS A 206 -15.57 -14.04 -8.98
C LYS A 206 -15.52 -12.54 -9.18
N ASN A 207 -14.31 -12.00 -9.15
CA ASN A 207 -14.04 -10.61 -9.51
C ASN A 207 -13.33 -10.57 -10.86
N VAL A 208 -13.82 -9.74 -11.78
CA VAL A 208 -13.22 -9.55 -13.11
C VAL A 208 -12.93 -8.07 -13.30
N GLU A 209 -11.65 -7.73 -13.40
CA GLU A 209 -11.18 -6.39 -13.77
C GLU A 209 -10.72 -6.40 -15.23
N ILE A 210 -11.23 -5.46 -16.03
CA ILE A 210 -10.80 -5.20 -17.41
C ILE A 210 -10.20 -3.80 -17.44
N ARG A 211 -8.99 -3.65 -18.01
CA ARG A 211 -8.24 -2.41 -18.10
C ARG A 211 -8.05 -1.98 -19.54
N TYR A 212 -8.14 -0.68 -19.78
CA TYR A 212 -7.98 -0.04 -21.08
C TYR A 212 -6.80 0.93 -21.03
N TYR A 213 -6.01 0.94 -22.12
CA TYR A 213 -4.79 1.74 -22.22
C TYR A 213 -4.81 2.62 -23.45
N ASP A 214 -4.11 3.75 -23.40
CA ASP A 214 -3.84 4.59 -24.56
C ASP A 214 -2.62 4.09 -25.33
N GLU A 215 -2.30 4.77 -26.44
CA GLU A 215 -1.16 4.43 -27.29
C GLU A 215 0.21 4.58 -26.59
N LYS A 216 0.27 5.29 -25.48
CA LYS A 216 1.47 5.42 -24.62
C LYS A 216 1.57 4.34 -23.54
N GLY A 217 0.63 3.40 -23.48
CA GLY A 217 0.55 2.37 -22.45
C GLY A 217 0.06 2.89 -21.09
N ARG A 218 -0.61 4.05 -21.03
CA ARG A 218 -1.17 4.59 -19.80
C ARG A 218 -2.62 4.12 -19.65
N MET A 219 -3.00 3.65 -18.48
CA MET A 219 -4.37 3.18 -18.21
C MET A 219 -5.36 4.35 -18.27
N THR A 220 -6.36 4.26 -19.14
CA THR A 220 -7.41 5.28 -19.33
C THR A 220 -8.73 4.90 -18.67
N ALA A 221 -8.98 3.62 -18.45
CA ALA A 221 -10.15 3.15 -17.75
C ALA A 221 -9.92 1.77 -17.15
N SER A 222 -10.73 1.41 -16.14
CA SER A 222 -10.96 0.03 -15.73
C SER A 222 -12.43 -0.22 -15.41
N ILE A 223 -12.83 -1.49 -15.54
CA ILE A 223 -14.16 -1.98 -15.14
C ILE A 223 -13.95 -3.20 -14.26
N ASP A 224 -14.38 -3.11 -13.01
CA ASP A 224 -14.40 -4.22 -12.07
C ASP A 224 -15.84 -4.74 -11.92
N SER A 225 -16.04 -6.05 -12.09
CA SER A 225 -17.32 -6.70 -11.95
C SER A 225 -17.21 -7.83 -10.94
N ILE A 226 -18.08 -7.82 -9.93
CA ILE A 226 -18.15 -8.85 -8.90
C ILE A 226 -19.35 -9.75 -9.22
N TYR A 227 -19.12 -11.04 -9.34
CA TYR A 227 -20.13 -12.05 -9.61
C TYR A 227 -20.34 -12.93 -8.39
N ASP A 228 -21.61 -13.26 -8.12
CA ASP A 228 -22.06 -14.21 -7.13
C ASP A 228 -22.73 -15.35 -7.91
N GLY A 229 -21.98 -16.40 -8.18
CA GLY A 229 -22.31 -17.36 -9.22
C GLY A 229 -22.27 -16.74 -10.63
N GLU A 230 -23.39 -16.81 -11.37
CA GLU A 230 -23.48 -16.24 -12.73
C GLU A 230 -24.00 -14.79 -12.76
N GLU A 231 -24.50 -14.27 -11.62
CA GLU A 231 -25.10 -12.94 -11.56
C GLU A 231 -24.09 -11.88 -11.14
N ALA A 232 -24.03 -10.76 -11.87
CA ALA A 232 -23.27 -9.61 -11.48
C ALA A 232 -23.87 -8.98 -10.20
N ARG A 233 -23.09 -8.89 -9.14
CA ARG A 233 -23.47 -8.37 -7.83
C ARG A 233 -23.21 -6.87 -7.70
N ALA A 234 -22.06 -6.44 -8.20
CA ALA A 234 -21.65 -5.04 -8.23
C ALA A 234 -20.68 -4.83 -9.38
N TRP A 235 -20.54 -3.58 -9.82
CA TRP A 235 -19.48 -3.18 -10.73
C TRP A 235 -18.91 -1.82 -10.31
N LYS A 236 -17.66 -1.60 -10.65
CA LYS A 236 -16.98 -0.33 -10.49
C LYS A 236 -16.37 0.04 -11.83
N ARG A 237 -16.58 1.25 -12.28
CA ARG A 237 -15.91 1.85 -13.44
C ARG A 237 -14.99 2.96 -12.97
N CYS A 238 -13.77 2.93 -13.46
CA CYS A 238 -12.79 3.97 -13.27
C CYS A 238 -12.49 4.60 -14.63
N GLU A 239 -12.52 5.92 -14.72
CA GLU A 239 -12.13 6.70 -15.90
C GLU A 239 -11.00 7.64 -15.50
N ILE A 240 -9.93 7.67 -16.30
CA ILE A 240 -8.71 8.41 -15.99
C ILE A 240 -8.41 9.38 -17.11
N SER A 241 -8.22 10.63 -16.77
CA SER A 241 -7.77 11.67 -17.71
C SER A 241 -6.33 12.12 -17.40
N TYR A 242 -5.64 12.58 -18.42
CA TYR A 242 -4.27 13.04 -18.36
C TYR A 242 -4.13 14.46 -18.89
N ASN A 243 -3.29 15.27 -18.24
CA ASN A 243 -2.82 16.54 -18.75
C ASN A 243 -1.33 16.38 -19.09
N GLY A 244 -1.02 16.31 -20.39
CA GLY A 244 0.30 15.92 -20.86
C GLY A 244 0.63 14.47 -20.44
N ASP A 245 1.70 14.28 -19.69
CA ASP A 245 2.12 12.96 -19.20
C ASP A 245 1.64 12.66 -17.77
N TRP A 246 1.01 13.63 -17.09
CA TRP A 246 0.55 13.49 -15.72
C TRP A 246 -0.95 13.21 -15.65
N MET A 247 -1.31 12.31 -14.75
CA MET A 247 -2.72 12.03 -14.43
C MET A 247 -3.35 13.29 -13.84
N ASN A 248 -4.49 13.72 -14.37
CA ASN A 248 -5.20 14.93 -13.95
C ASN A 248 -6.42 14.61 -13.10
N GLU A 249 -7.22 13.66 -13.52
CA GLU A 249 -8.48 13.33 -12.86
C GLU A 249 -8.75 11.83 -12.93
N VAL A 250 -9.36 11.30 -11.88
CA VAL A 250 -9.92 9.95 -11.87
C VAL A 250 -11.37 10.03 -11.41
N LYS A 251 -12.29 9.60 -12.28
CA LYS A 251 -13.70 9.45 -11.94
C LYS A 251 -13.99 7.99 -11.63
N ILE A 252 -14.59 7.72 -10.48
CA ILE A 252 -14.99 6.37 -10.05
C ILE A 252 -16.50 6.34 -9.92
N ILE A 253 -17.12 5.39 -10.61
CA ILE A 253 -18.54 5.10 -10.54
C ILE A 253 -18.70 3.71 -9.96
N LEU A 254 -19.43 3.58 -8.86
CA LEU A 254 -19.70 2.32 -8.19
C LEU A 254 -21.21 2.04 -8.25
N GLN A 255 -21.59 0.98 -8.93
CA GLN A 255 -22.96 0.49 -8.97
C GLN A 255 -23.12 -0.66 -7.97
N LEU A 256 -23.99 -0.49 -6.99
CA LEU A 256 -24.33 -1.53 -6.01
C LEU A 256 -25.74 -2.05 -6.31
N ARG A 257 -25.92 -3.37 -6.34
CA ARG A 257 -27.19 -4.03 -6.69
C ARG A 257 -28.41 -3.46 -5.92
N ASP A 258 -28.23 -3.23 -4.62
CA ASP A 258 -29.32 -2.83 -3.72
C ASP A 258 -29.29 -1.36 -3.30
N HIS A 259 -28.24 -0.59 -3.66
CA HIS A 259 -28.00 0.76 -3.16
C HIS A 259 -27.84 1.82 -4.25
N GLY A 260 -28.04 1.42 -5.53
CA GLY A 260 -27.92 2.34 -6.65
C GLY A 260 -26.48 2.77 -6.95
N GLU A 261 -26.35 3.87 -7.68
CA GLU A 261 -25.06 4.40 -8.16
C GLU A 261 -24.47 5.38 -7.17
N ARG A 262 -23.16 5.25 -6.93
CA ARG A 262 -22.35 6.22 -6.19
C ARG A 262 -21.20 6.70 -7.07
N GLU A 263 -21.02 8.00 -7.14
CA GLU A 263 -19.91 8.59 -7.87
C GLU A 263 -18.91 9.24 -6.92
N SER A 264 -17.63 9.07 -7.21
CA SER A 264 -16.55 9.85 -6.61
C SER A 264 -15.60 10.35 -7.70
N MET A 265 -15.00 11.48 -7.46
CA MET A 265 -14.00 12.09 -8.35
C MET A 265 -12.75 12.41 -7.54
N GLN A 266 -11.60 12.17 -8.12
CA GLN A 266 -10.31 12.56 -7.55
C GLN A 266 -9.60 13.42 -8.57
N ASP A 267 -9.11 14.59 -8.17
CA ASP A 267 -8.25 15.40 -9.01
C ASP A 267 -6.83 15.49 -8.42
N TYR A 268 -5.87 15.72 -9.28
CA TYR A 268 -4.46 15.71 -8.95
C TYR A 268 -3.75 16.91 -9.57
N LEU A 269 -2.96 17.57 -8.76
CA LEU A 269 -2.11 18.68 -9.19
C LEU A 269 -0.65 18.26 -9.08
N PHE A 270 0.07 18.34 -10.20
CA PHE A 270 1.51 18.08 -10.26
C PHE A 270 2.29 19.36 -10.56
N ASP A 271 3.54 19.42 -10.12
CA ASP A 271 4.47 20.45 -10.56
C ASP A 271 5.03 20.12 -11.97
N ALA A 272 5.87 21.01 -12.50
CA ALA A 272 6.47 20.83 -13.83
C ALA A 272 7.46 19.64 -13.88
N GLN A 273 7.93 19.15 -12.73
CA GLN A 273 8.84 18.03 -12.58
C GLN A 273 8.09 16.71 -12.36
N GLY A 274 6.76 16.74 -12.19
CA GLY A 274 5.92 15.57 -11.97
C GLY A 274 5.77 15.14 -10.51
N ASN A 275 6.13 15.99 -9.55
CA ASN A 275 5.82 15.73 -8.15
C ASN A 275 4.35 16.04 -7.90
N LEU A 276 3.66 15.14 -7.20
CA LEU A 276 2.27 15.35 -6.78
C LEU A 276 2.23 16.42 -5.69
N LEU A 277 1.64 17.58 -5.96
CA LEU A 277 1.50 18.68 -5.00
C LEU A 277 0.22 18.57 -4.18
N GLN A 278 -0.86 18.12 -4.80
CA GLN A 278 -2.18 18.02 -4.17
C GLN A 278 -3.00 16.89 -4.79
N ALA A 279 -3.76 16.19 -3.95
CA ALA A 279 -4.85 15.32 -4.35
C ALA A 279 -6.13 15.74 -3.62
N ARG A 280 -7.27 15.82 -4.32
CA ARG A 280 -8.58 16.16 -3.75
C ARG A 280 -9.60 15.10 -4.12
N ILE A 281 -10.47 14.75 -3.17
CA ILE A 281 -11.51 13.76 -3.36
C ILE A 281 -12.86 14.41 -3.16
N TYR A 282 -13.75 14.16 -4.12
CA TYR A 282 -15.12 14.62 -4.12
C TYR A 282 -16.07 13.44 -4.15
N ARG A 283 -17.20 13.55 -3.51
CA ARG A 283 -18.33 12.64 -3.62
C ARG A 283 -19.53 13.36 -4.20
N ARG A 284 -20.37 12.64 -4.92
CA ARG A 284 -21.62 13.16 -5.42
C ARG A 284 -22.72 12.78 -4.45
N THR A 285 -23.35 13.81 -3.86
CA THR A 285 -24.54 13.69 -3.02
C THR A 285 -25.76 14.08 -3.86
N GLY A 286 -26.66 13.12 -4.11
CA GLY A 286 -27.79 13.36 -5.00
C GLY A 286 -27.38 13.46 -6.49
N GLN A 287 -28.24 14.07 -7.32
CA GLN A 287 -28.02 14.07 -8.78
C GLN A 287 -27.15 15.23 -9.28
N THR A 288 -26.80 16.24 -8.48
CA THR A 288 -26.28 17.51 -9.04
C THR A 288 -25.07 18.11 -8.34
N LYS A 289 -24.76 17.80 -7.09
CA LYS A 289 -23.69 18.52 -6.34
C LYS A 289 -22.52 17.58 -6.04
N TRP A 290 -21.30 18.03 -6.38
CA TRP A 290 -20.05 17.46 -5.90
C TRP A 290 -19.67 18.12 -4.58
N THR A 291 -19.48 17.33 -3.54
CA THR A 291 -19.00 17.76 -2.24
C THR A 291 -17.53 17.40 -2.09
N HIS A 292 -16.72 18.35 -1.70
CA HIS A 292 -15.31 18.12 -1.39
C HIS A 292 -15.22 17.43 -0.02
N VAL A 293 -14.71 16.21 0.00
CA VAL A 293 -14.70 15.38 1.22
C VAL A 293 -13.31 15.37 1.86
N PHE A 294 -12.26 15.55 1.05
CA PHE A 294 -10.92 15.24 1.51
C PHE A 294 -9.86 15.82 0.59
N SER A 295 -8.77 16.34 1.19
CA SER A 295 -7.58 16.78 0.44
C SER A 295 -6.27 16.30 1.07
N GLU A 296 -5.28 16.08 0.22
CA GLU A 296 -3.89 15.85 0.63
C GLU A 296 -2.99 16.87 -0.06
N THR A 297 -2.01 17.39 0.66
CA THR A 297 -0.98 18.27 0.14
C THR A 297 0.40 17.72 0.44
N TYR A 298 1.36 17.98 -0.45
CA TYR A 298 2.71 17.41 -0.40
C TYR A 298 3.75 18.50 -0.54
N ILE A 299 4.82 18.45 0.26
CA ILE A 299 5.94 19.40 0.25
C ILE A 299 7.23 18.63 -0.03
N TYR A 300 8.01 19.11 -0.99
CA TYR A 300 9.26 18.50 -1.44
C TYR A 300 10.47 19.42 -1.21
N ASP A 301 11.65 18.81 -1.02
CA ASP A 301 12.93 19.47 -1.19
C ASP A 301 13.36 19.31 -2.66
N LEU A 302 13.11 20.32 -3.47
CA LEU A 302 13.39 20.30 -4.91
C LEU A 302 14.89 20.31 -5.25
N ASN A 303 15.76 20.49 -4.27
CA ASN A 303 17.22 20.44 -4.49
C ASN A 303 17.77 19.00 -4.43
N GLN A 304 16.94 18.01 -4.07
CA GLN A 304 17.36 16.61 -3.92
C GLN A 304 16.42 15.68 -4.66
N GLU A 305 17.00 14.88 -5.55
CA GLU A 305 16.26 13.82 -6.26
C GLU A 305 15.87 12.70 -5.28
N GLY A 306 14.62 12.27 -5.34
CA GLY A 306 14.09 11.18 -4.52
C GLY A 306 14.88 9.87 -4.70
N ALA A 307 15.30 9.56 -5.92
CA ALA A 307 16.09 8.35 -6.23
C ALA A 307 17.47 8.33 -5.56
N SER A 308 18.01 9.49 -5.13
CA SER A 308 19.28 9.59 -4.40
C SER A 308 19.15 9.37 -2.89
N ILE A 309 17.93 9.12 -2.39
CA ILE A 309 17.65 8.91 -0.97
C ILE A 309 17.35 7.42 -0.72
N MET A 310 18.16 6.80 0.12
CA MET A 310 17.96 5.43 0.59
C MET A 310 16.61 5.32 1.34
N GLY A 311 15.79 4.31 1.02
CA GLY A 311 14.48 4.13 1.62
C GLY A 311 13.36 4.99 1.01
N ASN A 312 13.63 5.80 -0.02
CA ASN A 312 12.61 6.61 -0.68
C ASN A 312 11.48 5.76 -1.31
N ASP A 313 11.78 4.52 -1.72
CA ASP A 313 10.82 3.55 -2.25
C ASP A 313 9.83 3.01 -1.19
N LEU A 314 10.14 3.20 0.11
CA LEU A 314 9.23 2.87 1.20
C LEU A 314 8.14 3.93 1.39
N ILE A 315 8.42 5.18 1.02
CA ILE A 315 7.53 6.30 1.26
C ILE A 315 6.14 6.05 0.66
N PRO A 316 5.99 5.65 -0.62
CA PRO A 316 4.67 5.36 -1.19
C PRO A 316 3.92 4.27 -0.41
N LYS A 317 4.63 3.27 0.08
CA LYS A 317 4.07 2.12 0.81
C LYS A 317 3.65 2.50 2.23
N MET A 318 4.45 3.32 2.92
CA MET A 318 4.22 3.72 4.31
C MET A 318 3.24 4.89 4.42
N VAL A 319 3.23 5.78 3.44
CA VAL A 319 2.48 7.04 3.46
C VAL A 319 1.05 6.89 2.93
N ASN A 320 0.66 5.66 2.55
CA ASN A 320 -0.69 5.31 2.10
C ASN A 320 -1.27 6.35 1.12
N LEU A 321 -0.57 6.55 0.00
CA LEU A 321 -1.04 7.45 -1.05
C LEU A 321 -2.33 6.91 -1.63
N ARG A 322 -3.39 7.68 -1.56
CA ARG A 322 -4.65 7.37 -2.25
C ARG A 322 -4.55 7.70 -3.74
N ASN A 323 -3.55 7.16 -4.40
CA ASN A 323 -3.54 7.09 -5.84
C ASN A 323 -4.27 5.80 -6.25
N PRO A 324 -5.38 5.83 -7.02
CA PRO A 324 -6.07 4.63 -7.50
C PRO A 324 -5.18 3.75 -8.39
N LEU A 325 -4.08 4.31 -8.88
CA LEU A 325 -3.08 3.67 -9.71
C LEU A 325 -1.81 3.30 -8.93
N TYR A 326 -1.87 3.06 -7.66
CA TYR A 326 -0.81 2.70 -6.68
C TYR A 326 0.57 2.23 -7.20
N MET A 327 0.70 2.01 -8.48
CA MET A 327 1.81 1.28 -9.08
C MET A 327 2.98 2.17 -9.52
N ASP A 328 2.77 3.49 -9.74
CA ASP A 328 3.78 4.33 -10.41
C ASP A 328 4.03 5.73 -9.80
N ALA A 329 3.52 6.02 -8.60
CA ALA A 329 3.86 7.28 -7.95
C ALA A 329 5.35 7.27 -7.54
N LYS A 330 6.21 7.63 -8.49
CA LYS A 330 7.61 7.92 -8.20
C LYS A 330 7.67 9.35 -7.66
N TYR A 331 8.24 9.51 -6.46
CA TYR A 331 8.63 10.83 -6.01
C TYR A 331 9.91 11.21 -6.73
N HIS A 332 9.81 12.14 -7.69
CA HIS A 332 10.98 12.64 -8.43
C HIS A 332 11.92 13.41 -7.50
N HIS A 333 11.37 14.03 -6.45
CA HIS A 333 12.13 14.75 -5.44
C HIS A 333 11.86 14.20 -4.04
N LYS A 334 12.73 14.58 -3.10
CA LYS A 334 12.64 14.15 -1.70
C LYS A 334 11.38 14.72 -1.05
N LEU A 335 10.43 13.86 -0.73
CA LEU A 335 9.21 14.26 -0.02
C LEU A 335 9.54 14.70 1.39
N MET A 336 9.10 15.90 1.77
CA MET A 336 9.36 16.50 3.07
C MET A 336 8.16 16.42 4.01
N GLN A 337 6.96 16.59 3.53
CA GLN A 337 5.74 16.61 4.32
C GLN A 337 4.53 16.23 3.48
N LYS A 338 3.58 15.55 4.11
CA LYS A 338 2.23 15.34 3.61
C LYS A 338 1.25 15.84 4.67
N SER A 339 0.23 16.56 4.30
CA SER A 339 -0.87 16.95 5.17
C SER A 339 -2.18 16.49 4.57
N ARG A 340 -3.08 16.01 5.40
CA ARG A 340 -4.40 15.50 5.02
C ARG A 340 -5.45 16.27 5.79
N PHE A 341 -6.52 16.68 5.09
CA PHE A 341 -7.65 17.37 5.65
C PHE A 341 -8.92 16.64 5.24
N TRP A 342 -9.75 16.29 6.20
CA TRP A 342 -11.10 15.84 5.99
C TRP A 342 -12.04 17.03 6.07
N HIS A 343 -12.96 17.15 5.12
CA HIS A 343 -14.04 18.14 5.16
C HIS A 343 -15.28 17.37 5.58
N LEU A 344 -15.86 17.77 6.69
CA LEU A 344 -17.14 17.23 7.15
C LEU A 344 -18.28 17.78 6.29
N ASP A 345 -19.32 16.97 6.06
CA ASP A 345 -20.51 17.43 5.34
C ASP A 345 -21.19 18.52 6.19
N GLU A 346 -21.47 19.70 5.58
CA GLU A 346 -22.11 20.85 6.22
C GLU A 346 -23.55 20.57 6.72
N ASP A 347 -24.09 19.35 6.48
CA ASP A 347 -25.46 18.96 6.79
C ASP A 347 -25.62 18.25 8.16
N GLU A 348 -24.54 17.97 8.89
CA GLU A 348 -24.59 17.47 10.26
C GLU A 348 -24.35 18.65 11.22
N ASP A 349 -25.37 18.99 12.02
CA ASP A 349 -25.42 20.10 13.00
C ASP A 349 -24.40 19.97 14.16
N ASP A 350 -23.43 19.08 14.07
CA ASP A 350 -22.35 18.92 15.03
C ASP A 350 -21.13 19.75 14.59
N GLU A 351 -20.74 20.71 15.43
CA GLU A 351 -19.49 21.49 15.35
C GLU A 351 -18.25 20.57 15.50
N GLU A 352 -18.12 19.51 14.68
CA GLU A 352 -16.90 18.71 14.65
C GLU A 352 -15.83 19.44 13.83
N GLU A 353 -14.72 19.76 14.49
CA GLU A 353 -13.53 20.35 13.87
C GLU A 353 -13.04 19.50 12.69
N ASP A 354 -12.62 20.15 11.61
CA ASP A 354 -11.97 19.52 10.45
C ASP A 354 -10.83 18.59 10.90
N ASP A 355 -10.95 17.30 10.59
CA ASP A 355 -9.99 16.30 11.00
C ASP A 355 -8.67 16.45 10.22
N ARG A 356 -7.63 16.88 10.90
CA ARG A 356 -6.32 17.16 10.30
C ARG A 356 -5.30 16.11 10.67
N THR A 357 -4.65 15.59 9.63
CA THR A 357 -3.57 14.62 9.75
C THR A 357 -2.28 15.15 9.12
N GLU A 358 -1.15 15.17 9.83
CA GLU A 358 0.14 15.63 9.31
C GLU A 358 1.21 14.52 9.26
N THR A 359 1.88 14.43 8.11
CA THR A 359 3.02 13.54 7.83
C THR A 359 4.30 14.34 7.65
N ARG A 360 5.35 14.12 8.45
CA ARG A 360 6.71 14.66 8.19
C ARG A 360 7.75 13.54 8.16
N LEU A 361 8.71 13.55 7.27
CA LEU A 361 9.74 12.52 7.07
C LEU A 361 11.12 13.05 7.49
N TYR A 362 11.98 12.23 8.08
CA TYR A 362 13.28 12.59 8.63
C TYR A 362 14.42 11.85 7.92
N TYR A 363 15.45 12.58 7.49
CA TYR A 363 16.54 12.05 6.70
C TYR A 363 17.89 12.41 7.30
N THR A 364 18.86 11.50 7.24
CA THR A 364 20.28 11.85 7.36
C THR A 364 20.84 12.09 5.98
N LEU A 365 21.59 13.18 5.80
CA LEU A 365 22.38 13.44 4.60
C LEU A 365 23.82 13.01 4.87
N PHE A 366 24.45 12.38 3.88
CA PHE A 366 25.83 11.91 3.95
C PHE A 366 26.82 12.98 3.47
#